data_0c0d2d92f166000eea187aea4918d18b
#
_entry.id   0c0d2d92f166000eea187aea4918d18b
#
_cell.length_a   1.000
_cell.length_b   1.000
_cell.length_c   1.000
_cell.angle_alpha   90.00
_cell.angle_beta   90.00
_cell.angle_gamma   90.00
#
_symmetry.space_group_name_H-M   'P 1'
#
loop_
_entity.id
_entity.type
_entity.pdbx_description
1 polymer ?
#
loop_
_entity_poly.entity_id
_entity_poly.type
_entity_poly.pdbx_seq_one_letter_code
_entity_poly.pdbx_strand_id
1 'polypeptide(L)'
;MREKLHLYLELIRWNRPAGWLLLLWPTLSALWVASGGFPGWHLLTVFTLGTVLMRSAGCCVNDVADRDFDRHVKRTANRPVTSGQLSVAQALGLGAVLALLAFGLVLTTNAVTIAWSFAALAVTLAYPYAKRFVAMPQAVLGVAFSFGIPMAFAAVRAHVPPLAWLLLLGNLFWVIAYYTEYAMVDRDDDLRIGMKTSAITLGRFDVAAVMLSYAIYLSIWTLALINIAWVAIYFVAIGLAVLQAIWHGWLIRKRARDDCFKAFRLNHWLGLTVFVGIALSLA
;
A
#
# COMPACT_ATOMS: atom_id res chain seq x y z
N MET A 1 -24.08 19.50 -9.43
CA MET A 1 -23.93 18.49 -8.37
C MET A 1 -23.15 17.25 -8.87
N ARG A 2 -23.44 16.68 -10.06
CA ARG A 2 -22.72 15.52 -10.63
C ARG A 2 -21.23 15.79 -10.88
N GLU A 3 -20.86 16.96 -11.41
CA GLU A 3 -19.45 17.32 -11.65
C GLU A 3 -18.62 17.37 -10.36
N LYS A 4 -19.15 17.98 -9.30
CA LYS A 4 -18.46 18.02 -8.00
C LYS A 4 -18.25 16.61 -7.42
N LEU A 5 -19.25 15.73 -7.53
CA LEU A 5 -19.13 14.36 -7.08
C LEU A 5 -18.00 13.62 -7.83
N HIS A 6 -17.92 13.82 -9.16
CA HIS A 6 -16.84 13.25 -9.98
C HIS A 6 -15.45 13.70 -9.49
N LEU A 7 -15.27 14.99 -9.20
CA LEU A 7 -14.00 15.53 -8.68
C LEU A 7 -13.61 14.90 -7.33
N TYR A 8 -14.58 14.68 -6.43
CA TYR A 8 -14.32 14.01 -5.15
C TYR A 8 -13.97 12.53 -5.35
N LEU A 9 -14.64 11.80 -6.26
CA LEU A 9 -14.31 10.43 -6.59
C LEU A 9 -12.92 10.31 -7.24
N GLU A 10 -12.53 11.29 -8.06
CA GLU A 10 -11.19 11.37 -8.63
C GLU A 10 -10.13 11.67 -7.56
N LEU A 11 -10.38 12.58 -6.64
CA LEU A 11 -9.49 12.92 -5.52
C LEU A 11 -9.18 11.68 -4.67
N ILE A 12 -10.19 10.90 -4.29
CA ILE A 12 -10.00 9.67 -3.52
C ILE A 12 -9.54 8.49 -4.38
N ARG A 13 -9.40 8.68 -5.69
CA ARG A 13 -8.95 7.66 -6.65
C ARG A 13 -9.84 6.42 -6.67
N TRP A 14 -11.16 6.62 -6.56
CA TRP A 14 -12.15 5.54 -6.57
C TRP A 14 -12.09 4.69 -7.82
N ASN A 15 -11.80 5.31 -8.98
CA ASN A 15 -11.63 4.66 -10.28
C ASN A 15 -10.32 3.88 -10.44
N ARG A 16 -9.47 3.81 -9.39
CA ARG A 16 -8.16 3.14 -9.41
C ARG A 16 -8.05 2.15 -8.24
N PRO A 17 -8.80 1.03 -8.25
CA PRO A 17 -8.92 0.12 -7.11
C PRO A 17 -7.58 -0.53 -6.72
N ALA A 18 -6.63 -0.68 -7.64
CA ALA A 18 -5.30 -1.19 -7.32
C ALA A 18 -4.67 -0.48 -6.11
N GLY A 19 -4.92 0.84 -5.94
CA GLY A 19 -4.33 1.61 -4.85
C GLY A 19 -4.75 1.16 -3.44
N TRP A 20 -6.00 0.76 -3.21
CA TRP A 20 -6.44 0.24 -1.91
C TRP A 20 -6.32 -1.28 -1.81
N LEU A 21 -6.38 -2.01 -2.93
CA LEU A 21 -6.16 -3.46 -2.96
C LEU A 21 -4.74 -3.83 -2.51
N LEU A 22 -3.74 -3.03 -2.87
CA LEU A 22 -2.35 -3.22 -2.44
C LEU A 22 -2.16 -3.15 -0.91
N LEU A 23 -3.03 -2.41 -0.21
CA LEU A 23 -3.04 -2.36 1.26
C LEU A 23 -3.94 -3.45 1.85
N LEU A 24 -5.02 -3.79 1.15
CA LEU A 24 -6.02 -4.72 1.64
C LEU A 24 -5.47 -6.15 1.74
N TRP A 25 -4.80 -6.64 0.70
CA TRP A 25 -4.35 -8.03 0.68
C TRP A 25 -3.39 -8.39 1.81
N PRO A 26 -2.34 -7.63 2.12
CA PRO A 26 -1.47 -7.96 3.26
C PRO A 26 -2.18 -7.80 4.60
N THR A 27 -3.11 -6.86 4.72
CA THR A 27 -3.92 -6.66 5.91
C THR A 27 -4.85 -7.85 6.15
N LEU A 28 -5.56 -8.32 5.13
CA LEU A 28 -6.41 -9.51 5.23
C LEU A 28 -5.58 -10.78 5.45
N SER A 29 -4.45 -10.93 4.78
CA SER A 29 -3.53 -12.05 5.02
C SER A 29 -3.13 -12.13 6.51
N ALA A 30 -2.73 -10.99 7.09
CA ALA A 30 -2.39 -10.91 8.50
C ALA A 30 -3.60 -11.22 9.41
N LEU A 31 -4.79 -10.79 9.01
CA LEU A 31 -6.03 -11.05 9.77
C LEU A 31 -6.35 -12.55 9.80
N TRP A 32 -6.24 -13.24 8.65
CA TRP A 32 -6.40 -14.71 8.57
C TRP A 32 -5.36 -15.44 9.41
N VAL A 33 -4.08 -15.08 9.28
CA VAL A 33 -2.99 -15.68 10.06
C VAL A 33 -3.18 -15.44 11.57
N ALA A 34 -3.61 -14.25 11.98
CA ALA A 34 -3.85 -13.93 13.37
C ALA A 34 -5.02 -14.75 13.95
N SER A 35 -6.07 -14.97 13.16
CA SER A 35 -7.27 -15.74 13.57
C SER A 35 -7.08 -17.25 13.45
N GLY A 36 -6.09 -17.73 12.68
CA GLY A 36 -5.94 -19.13 12.33
C GLY A 36 -7.00 -19.63 11.34
N GLY A 37 -7.63 -18.72 10.58
CA GLY A 37 -8.72 -18.97 9.64
C GLY A 37 -9.60 -17.74 9.43
N PHE A 38 -10.89 -17.95 9.16
CA PHE A 38 -11.84 -16.84 8.95
C PHE A 38 -11.99 -15.94 10.19
N PRO A 39 -11.69 -14.63 10.08
CA PRO A 39 -11.63 -13.72 11.24
C PRO A 39 -13.01 -13.26 11.78
N GLY A 40 -14.08 -13.74 11.19
CA GLY A 40 -15.44 -13.26 11.44
C GLY A 40 -15.81 -11.99 10.66
N TRP A 41 -17.11 -11.84 10.40
CA TRP A 41 -17.64 -10.76 9.56
C TRP A 41 -17.36 -9.36 10.10
N HIS A 42 -17.32 -9.20 11.44
CA HIS A 42 -17.06 -7.92 12.09
C HIS A 42 -15.66 -7.42 11.71
N LEU A 43 -14.61 -8.19 12.03
CA LEU A 43 -13.23 -7.77 11.74
C LEU A 43 -12.97 -7.67 10.24
N LEU A 44 -13.52 -8.57 9.43
CA LEU A 44 -13.43 -8.47 7.96
C LEU A 44 -13.98 -7.13 7.46
N THR A 45 -15.15 -6.71 7.96
CA THR A 45 -15.79 -5.43 7.58
C THR A 45 -14.95 -4.24 8.05
N VAL A 46 -14.51 -4.24 9.32
CA VAL A 46 -13.69 -3.16 9.90
C VAL A 46 -12.41 -2.96 9.10
N PHE A 47 -11.67 -4.03 8.82
CA PHE A 47 -10.38 -3.92 8.11
C PHE A 47 -10.55 -3.63 6.63
N THR A 48 -11.58 -4.15 5.96
CA THR A 48 -11.85 -3.85 4.55
C THR A 48 -12.26 -2.40 4.35
N LEU A 49 -13.32 -1.95 5.06
CA LEU A 49 -13.80 -0.58 4.95
C LEU A 49 -12.77 0.41 5.50
N GLY A 50 -12.12 0.09 6.63
CA GLY A 50 -11.06 0.90 7.22
C GLY A 50 -9.91 1.15 6.24
N THR A 51 -9.48 0.12 5.51
CA THR A 51 -8.43 0.23 4.49
C THR A 51 -8.87 1.16 3.34
N VAL A 52 -10.09 1.01 2.82
CA VAL A 52 -10.62 1.85 1.74
C VAL A 52 -10.72 3.30 2.19
N LEU A 53 -11.28 3.55 3.39
CA LEU A 53 -11.47 4.90 3.94
C LEU A 53 -10.12 5.57 4.21
N MET A 54 -9.20 4.90 4.90
CA MET A 54 -7.88 5.47 5.22
C MET A 54 -7.02 5.69 3.99
N ARG A 55 -7.08 4.79 2.99
CA ARG A 55 -6.39 5.01 1.71
C ARG A 55 -6.95 6.23 0.98
N SER A 56 -8.26 6.40 1.00
CA SER A 56 -8.95 7.56 0.42
C SER A 56 -8.59 8.86 1.14
N ALA A 57 -8.59 8.85 2.48
CA ALA A 57 -8.13 9.98 3.29
C ALA A 57 -6.66 10.34 3.00
N GLY A 58 -5.79 9.34 2.90
CA GLY A 58 -4.39 9.52 2.54
C GLY A 58 -4.20 10.15 1.15
N CYS A 59 -5.06 9.85 0.17
CA CYS A 59 -5.04 10.53 -1.13
C CYS A 59 -5.32 12.04 -0.99
N CYS A 60 -6.30 12.43 -0.17
CA CYS A 60 -6.63 13.82 0.06
C CYS A 60 -5.44 14.59 0.66
N VAL A 61 -4.81 14.05 1.70
CA VAL A 61 -3.64 14.66 2.36
C VAL A 61 -2.45 14.73 1.40
N ASN A 62 -2.19 13.66 0.66
CA ASN A 62 -1.06 13.60 -0.27
C ASN A 62 -1.22 14.60 -1.43
N ASP A 63 -2.42 14.74 -2.01
CA ASP A 63 -2.65 15.69 -3.10
C ASP A 63 -2.54 17.15 -2.65
N VAL A 64 -2.84 17.44 -1.37
CA VAL A 64 -2.60 18.76 -0.78
C VAL A 64 -1.10 18.98 -0.51
N ALA A 65 -0.41 18.01 0.08
CA ALA A 65 1.00 18.12 0.41
C ALA A 65 1.91 18.24 -0.84
N ASP A 66 1.56 17.54 -1.92
CA ASP A 66 2.31 17.53 -3.16
C ASP A 66 1.84 18.56 -4.20
N ARG A 67 0.82 19.40 -3.89
CA ARG A 67 0.14 20.31 -4.82
C ARG A 67 1.09 21.11 -5.72
N ASP A 68 2.12 21.69 -5.14
CA ASP A 68 3.02 22.59 -5.86
C ASP A 68 4.02 21.81 -6.74
N PHE A 69 4.39 20.59 -6.35
CA PHE A 69 5.24 19.68 -7.12
C PHE A 69 4.45 19.03 -8.26
N ASP A 70 3.24 18.57 -7.98
CA ASP A 70 2.36 17.87 -8.92
C ASP A 70 2.04 18.68 -10.19
N ARG A 71 2.10 20.00 -10.13
CA ARG A 71 1.94 20.89 -11.30
C ARG A 71 2.99 20.66 -12.38
N HIS A 72 4.16 20.20 -12.01
CA HIS A 72 5.31 20.02 -12.90
C HIS A 72 5.44 18.58 -13.40
N VAL A 73 4.61 17.67 -12.90
CA VAL A 73 4.61 16.24 -13.29
C VAL A 73 3.44 15.99 -14.24
N LYS A 74 3.73 15.55 -15.47
CA LYS A 74 2.75 15.37 -16.56
C LYS A 74 1.50 14.57 -16.15
N ARG A 75 1.67 13.53 -15.34
CA ARG A 75 0.60 12.63 -14.90
C ARG A 75 -0.31 13.25 -13.81
N THR A 76 0.19 14.19 -13.03
CA THR A 76 -0.49 14.71 -11.83
C THR A 76 -0.93 16.18 -11.95
N ALA A 77 -0.50 16.88 -13.00
CA ALA A 77 -0.83 18.28 -13.23
C ALA A 77 -2.36 18.56 -13.25
N ASN A 78 -3.16 17.61 -13.72
CA ASN A 78 -4.61 17.75 -13.85
C ASN A 78 -5.39 17.23 -12.63
N ARG A 79 -4.72 16.87 -11.51
CA ARG A 79 -5.43 16.47 -10.29
C ARG A 79 -6.32 17.60 -9.76
N PRO A 80 -7.50 17.28 -9.18
CA PRO A 80 -8.49 18.30 -8.76
C PRO A 80 -7.94 19.39 -7.83
N VAL A 81 -7.05 19.05 -6.90
CA VAL A 81 -6.41 20.02 -5.99
C VAL A 81 -5.30 20.80 -6.70
N THR A 82 -4.50 20.12 -7.52
CA THR A 82 -3.38 20.71 -8.27
C THR A 82 -3.87 21.72 -9.30
N SER A 83 -4.94 21.39 -10.04
CA SER A 83 -5.58 22.25 -11.04
C SER A 83 -6.45 23.35 -10.45
N GLY A 84 -6.71 23.32 -9.12
CA GLY A 84 -7.55 24.31 -8.43
C GLY A 84 -9.05 24.05 -8.55
N GLN A 85 -9.49 22.93 -9.10
CA GLN A 85 -10.91 22.54 -9.21
C GLN A 85 -11.52 22.22 -7.83
N LEU A 86 -10.71 21.73 -6.89
CA LEU A 86 -11.05 21.59 -5.48
C LEU A 86 -10.08 22.42 -4.62
N SER A 87 -10.63 23.11 -3.62
CA SER A 87 -9.81 23.84 -2.65
C SER A 87 -9.10 22.88 -1.68
N VAL A 88 -8.00 23.37 -1.09
CA VAL A 88 -7.29 22.65 -0.01
C VAL A 88 -8.23 22.31 1.15
N ALA A 89 -9.09 23.25 1.55
CA ALA A 89 -10.05 23.04 2.64
C ALA A 89 -11.06 21.93 2.32
N GLN A 90 -11.55 21.85 1.07
CA GLN A 90 -12.45 20.78 0.63
C GLN A 90 -11.76 19.42 0.64
N ALA A 91 -10.51 19.33 0.17
CA ALA A 91 -9.75 18.10 0.17
C ALA A 91 -9.44 17.61 1.59
N LEU A 92 -8.95 18.51 2.47
CA LEU A 92 -8.67 18.15 3.86
C LEU A 92 -9.95 17.84 4.65
N GLY A 93 -11.05 18.55 4.39
CA GLY A 93 -12.36 18.28 4.98
C GLY A 93 -12.87 16.88 4.64
N LEU A 94 -12.80 16.48 3.36
CA LEU A 94 -13.13 15.12 2.95
C LEU A 94 -12.20 14.09 3.59
N GLY A 95 -10.88 14.33 3.59
CA GLY A 95 -9.90 13.46 4.23
C GLY A 95 -10.18 13.26 5.72
N ALA A 96 -10.52 14.34 6.44
CA ALA A 96 -10.88 14.28 7.86
C ALA A 96 -12.15 13.44 8.10
N VAL A 97 -13.20 13.64 7.31
CA VAL A 97 -14.44 12.85 7.41
C VAL A 97 -14.17 11.38 7.19
N LEU A 98 -13.40 11.02 6.16
CA LEU A 98 -13.06 9.62 5.87
C LEU A 98 -12.22 8.99 6.98
N ALA A 99 -11.26 9.74 7.54
CA ALA A 99 -10.43 9.27 8.66
C ALA A 99 -11.27 9.07 9.93
N LEU A 100 -12.21 9.99 10.22
CA LEU A 100 -13.13 9.86 11.37
C LEU A 100 -14.06 8.65 11.22
N LEU A 101 -14.58 8.39 10.03
CA LEU A 101 -15.38 7.19 9.76
C LEU A 101 -14.56 5.91 9.95
N ALA A 102 -13.30 5.88 9.47
CA ALA A 102 -12.39 4.77 9.69
C ALA A 102 -12.08 4.59 11.20
N PHE A 103 -11.87 5.68 11.93
CA PHE A 103 -11.66 5.63 13.37
C PHE A 103 -12.90 5.12 14.11
N GLY A 104 -14.10 5.52 13.69
CA GLY A 104 -15.36 4.96 14.22
C GLY A 104 -15.44 3.43 14.10
N LEU A 105 -14.95 2.86 12.98
CA LEU A 105 -14.83 1.41 12.82
C LEU A 105 -13.80 0.82 13.80
N VAL A 106 -12.65 1.47 13.96
CA VAL A 106 -11.60 1.02 14.89
C VAL A 106 -12.09 1.02 16.35
N LEU A 107 -12.92 1.99 16.75
CA LEU A 107 -13.50 2.06 18.10
C LEU A 107 -14.38 0.85 18.44
N THR A 108 -14.84 0.08 17.46
CA THR A 108 -15.58 -1.18 17.69
C THR A 108 -14.66 -2.37 17.98
N THR A 109 -13.35 -2.19 17.97
CA THR A 109 -12.34 -3.20 18.26
C THR A 109 -11.83 -3.09 19.70
N ASN A 110 -10.68 -3.67 20.02
CA ASN A 110 -10.09 -3.61 21.36
C ASN A 110 -9.14 -2.40 21.54
N ALA A 111 -8.83 -2.08 22.82
CA ALA A 111 -7.99 -0.95 23.19
C ALA A 111 -6.59 -0.98 22.57
N VAL A 112 -6.01 -2.17 22.35
CA VAL A 112 -4.68 -2.31 21.74
C VAL A 112 -4.73 -1.90 20.26
N THR A 113 -5.76 -2.30 19.52
CA THR A 113 -5.95 -1.88 18.12
C THR A 113 -6.17 -0.39 18.02
N ILE A 114 -6.96 0.19 18.95
CA ILE A 114 -7.18 1.64 19.01
C ILE A 114 -5.85 2.37 19.24
N ALA A 115 -5.02 1.90 20.18
CA ALA A 115 -3.69 2.49 20.42
C ALA A 115 -2.79 2.43 19.16
N TRP A 116 -2.76 1.28 18.46
CA TRP A 116 -1.98 1.14 17.22
C TRP A 116 -2.51 1.99 16.07
N SER A 117 -3.80 2.33 16.05
CA SER A 117 -4.36 3.21 15.01
C SER A 117 -3.79 4.63 15.07
N PHE A 118 -3.43 5.14 16.25
CA PHE A 118 -2.76 6.44 16.39
C PHE A 118 -1.33 6.39 15.83
N ALA A 119 -0.58 5.31 16.08
CA ALA A 119 0.73 5.12 15.49
C ALA A 119 0.65 5.02 13.94
N ALA A 120 -0.32 4.27 13.41
CA ALA A 120 -0.59 4.18 11.98
C ALA A 120 -0.91 5.56 11.36
N LEU A 121 -1.76 6.35 12.03
CA LEU A 121 -2.10 7.71 11.60
C LEU A 121 -0.86 8.62 11.58
N ALA A 122 -0.05 8.60 12.63
CA ALA A 122 1.17 9.42 12.71
C ALA A 122 2.13 9.12 11.55
N VAL A 123 2.38 7.84 11.25
CA VAL A 123 3.25 7.45 10.13
C VAL A 123 2.63 7.85 8.78
N THR A 124 1.31 7.69 8.62
CA THR A 124 0.58 8.08 7.41
C THR A 124 0.67 9.59 7.14
N LEU A 125 0.57 10.42 8.18
CA LEU A 125 0.68 11.87 8.07
C LEU A 125 2.14 12.34 7.85
N ALA A 126 3.12 11.62 8.37
CA ALA A 126 4.54 11.93 8.20
C ALA A 126 5.06 11.61 6.77
N TYR A 127 4.51 10.57 6.14
CA TYR A 127 4.99 10.06 4.85
C TYR A 127 5.07 11.12 3.73
N PRO A 128 4.05 11.96 3.46
CA PRO A 128 4.12 12.92 2.35
C PRO A 128 5.30 13.88 2.45
N TYR A 129 5.75 14.17 3.67
CA TYR A 129 6.90 15.05 3.92
C TYR A 129 8.24 14.33 3.77
N ALA A 130 8.28 13.00 3.89
CA ALA A 130 9.50 12.21 3.77
C ALA A 130 10.22 12.40 2.43
N LYS A 131 9.48 12.64 1.34
CA LYS A 131 10.03 12.91 0.00
C LYS A 131 11.01 14.09 -0.06
N ARG A 132 10.93 14.99 0.91
CA ARG A 132 11.78 16.21 0.98
C ARG A 132 13.13 15.93 1.63
N PHE A 133 13.21 14.93 2.49
CA PHE A 133 14.37 14.69 3.35
C PHE A 133 15.04 13.34 3.08
N VAL A 134 14.27 12.31 2.76
CA VAL A 134 14.74 10.93 2.63
C VAL A 134 15.05 10.58 1.18
N ALA A 135 16.19 9.92 0.94
CA ALA A 135 16.60 9.49 -0.40
C ALA A 135 15.67 8.41 -0.99
N MET A 136 15.07 7.59 -0.13
CA MET A 136 14.12 6.52 -0.51
C MET A 136 12.79 6.69 0.25
N PRO A 137 11.94 7.65 -0.13
CA PRO A 137 10.65 7.88 0.53
C PRO A 137 9.70 6.68 0.43
N GLN A 138 9.91 5.78 -0.53
CA GLN A 138 9.18 4.53 -0.70
C GLN A 138 9.35 3.58 0.51
N ALA A 139 10.47 3.64 1.23
CA ALA A 139 10.64 2.87 2.45
C ALA A 139 9.73 3.39 3.59
N VAL A 140 9.63 4.71 3.75
CA VAL A 140 8.72 5.32 4.73
C VAL A 140 7.26 5.00 4.39
N LEU A 141 6.91 5.10 3.11
CA LEU A 141 5.61 4.68 2.62
C LEU A 141 5.34 3.20 2.90
N GLY A 142 6.35 2.35 2.72
CA GLY A 142 6.28 0.93 2.99
C GLY A 142 5.91 0.62 4.44
N VAL A 143 6.47 1.35 5.40
CA VAL A 143 6.07 1.24 6.81
C VAL A 143 4.59 1.63 6.97
N ALA A 144 4.17 2.80 6.45
CA ALA A 144 2.79 3.26 6.55
C ALA A 144 1.78 2.24 5.95
N PHE A 145 2.11 1.68 4.79
CA PHE A 145 1.25 0.72 4.08
C PHE A 145 1.22 -0.66 4.71
N SER A 146 2.20 -0.98 5.54
CA SER A 146 2.28 -2.26 6.24
C SER A 146 1.61 -2.24 7.62
N PHE A 147 1.17 -1.08 8.12
CA PHE A 147 0.60 -0.96 9.47
C PHE A 147 -0.72 -1.73 9.67
N GLY A 148 -1.43 -2.06 8.61
CA GLY A 148 -2.58 -2.97 8.68
C GLY A 148 -2.23 -4.33 9.27
N ILE A 149 -0.97 -4.80 9.11
CA ILE A 149 -0.51 -6.10 9.62
C ILE A 149 -0.49 -6.12 11.16
N PRO A 150 0.27 -5.27 11.88
CA PRO A 150 0.26 -5.28 13.33
C PRO A 150 -1.13 -4.95 13.91
N MET A 151 -1.92 -4.10 13.25
CA MET A 151 -3.29 -3.81 13.68
C MET A 151 -4.20 -5.03 13.58
N ALA A 152 -4.07 -5.87 12.54
CA ALA A 152 -4.82 -7.11 12.39
C ALA A 152 -4.52 -8.09 13.54
N PHE A 153 -3.24 -8.28 13.89
CA PHE A 153 -2.86 -9.11 15.04
C PHE A 153 -3.37 -8.51 16.37
N ALA A 154 -3.25 -7.21 16.57
CA ALA A 154 -3.78 -6.52 17.74
C ALA A 154 -5.30 -6.73 17.89
N ALA A 155 -6.06 -6.66 16.80
CA ALA A 155 -7.49 -6.83 16.81
C ALA A 155 -7.95 -8.24 17.23
N VAL A 156 -7.21 -9.26 16.79
CA VAL A 156 -7.54 -10.66 17.06
C VAL A 156 -6.98 -11.11 18.42
N ARG A 157 -5.72 -10.76 18.72
CA ARG A 157 -4.96 -11.33 19.84
C ARG A 157 -4.77 -10.38 21.02
N ALA A 158 -5.21 -9.12 20.91
CA ALA A 158 -4.96 -8.05 21.89
C ALA A 158 -3.45 -7.80 22.17
N HIS A 159 -2.56 -8.25 21.30
CA HIS A 159 -1.13 -7.97 21.32
C HIS A 159 -0.53 -8.15 19.92
N VAL A 160 0.68 -7.64 19.71
CA VAL A 160 1.40 -7.75 18.43
C VAL A 160 2.59 -8.68 18.61
N PRO A 161 2.52 -9.94 18.15
CA PRO A 161 3.59 -10.92 18.30
C PRO A 161 4.77 -10.62 17.32
N PRO A 162 5.97 -11.22 17.55
CA PRO A 162 7.12 -11.09 16.65
C PRO A 162 6.81 -11.44 15.19
N LEU A 163 5.92 -12.41 14.96
CA LEU A 163 5.46 -12.80 13.62
C LEU A 163 4.85 -11.63 12.85
N ALA A 164 4.07 -10.76 13.51
CA ALA A 164 3.48 -9.59 12.85
C ALA A 164 4.54 -8.63 12.33
N TRP A 165 5.62 -8.42 13.08
CA TRP A 165 6.74 -7.58 12.67
C TRP A 165 7.54 -8.19 11.53
N LEU A 166 7.70 -9.50 11.52
CA LEU A 166 8.37 -10.20 10.43
C LEU A 166 7.56 -10.10 9.13
N LEU A 167 6.24 -10.28 9.20
CA LEU A 167 5.35 -10.10 8.05
C LEU A 167 5.32 -8.64 7.58
N LEU A 168 5.35 -7.66 8.50
CA LEU A 168 5.47 -6.25 8.17
C LEU A 168 6.78 -5.98 7.42
N LEU A 169 7.90 -6.52 7.91
CA LEU A 169 9.20 -6.37 7.25
C LEU A 169 9.17 -6.94 5.83
N GLY A 170 8.64 -8.13 5.63
CA GLY A 170 8.46 -8.69 4.30
C GLY A 170 7.60 -7.80 3.41
N ASN A 171 6.45 -7.34 3.91
CA ASN A 171 5.55 -6.45 3.17
C ASN A 171 6.20 -5.11 2.81
N LEU A 172 7.07 -4.57 3.67
CA LEU A 172 7.86 -3.37 3.38
C LEU A 172 8.65 -3.52 2.07
N PHE A 173 9.30 -4.67 1.86
CA PHE A 173 10.04 -4.93 0.63
C PHE A 173 9.10 -5.03 -0.58
N TRP A 174 7.91 -5.63 -0.44
CA TRP A 174 6.94 -5.62 -1.53
C TRP A 174 6.49 -4.20 -1.88
N VAL A 175 6.23 -3.36 -0.88
CA VAL A 175 5.90 -1.94 -1.11
C VAL A 175 7.04 -1.21 -1.82
N ILE A 176 8.30 -1.44 -1.41
CA ILE A 176 9.48 -0.87 -2.09
C ILE A 176 9.51 -1.32 -3.56
N ALA A 177 9.24 -2.59 -3.85
CA ALA A 177 9.23 -3.11 -5.22
C ALA A 177 8.23 -2.35 -6.08
N TYR A 178 6.92 -2.43 -5.76
CA TYR A 178 5.91 -1.85 -6.64
C TYR A 178 5.90 -0.30 -6.64
N TYR A 179 6.33 0.36 -5.56
CA TYR A 179 6.49 1.82 -5.59
C TYR A 179 7.77 2.28 -6.28
N THR A 180 8.78 1.42 -6.42
CA THR A 180 9.91 1.71 -7.32
C THR A 180 9.46 1.60 -8.77
N GLU A 181 8.67 0.59 -9.14
CA GLU A 181 8.02 0.52 -10.46
C GLU A 181 7.20 1.78 -10.76
N TYR A 182 6.45 2.27 -9.76
CA TYR A 182 5.68 3.50 -9.90
C TYR A 182 6.57 4.74 -10.04
N ALA A 183 7.69 4.81 -9.29
CA ALA A 183 8.65 5.90 -9.39
C ALA A 183 9.38 5.91 -10.75
N MET A 184 9.55 4.75 -11.39
CA MET A 184 10.10 4.67 -12.75
C MET A 184 9.20 5.33 -13.79
N VAL A 185 7.88 5.41 -13.55
CA VAL A 185 6.91 6.10 -14.42
C VAL A 185 7.19 7.59 -14.51
N ASP A 186 7.48 8.23 -13.38
CA ASP A 186 7.63 9.69 -13.28
C ASP A 186 9.10 10.13 -13.25
N ARG A 187 10.07 9.21 -13.42
CA ARG A 187 11.52 9.43 -13.24
C ARG A 187 12.06 10.67 -13.95
N ASP A 188 11.69 10.85 -15.24
CA ASP A 188 12.21 11.97 -16.03
C ASP A 188 11.67 13.32 -15.55
N ASP A 189 10.41 13.34 -15.10
CA ASP A 189 9.77 14.52 -14.55
C ASP A 189 10.34 14.84 -13.15
N ASP A 190 10.52 13.81 -12.31
CA ASP A 190 11.08 13.91 -10.96
C ASP A 190 12.54 14.43 -10.96
N LEU A 191 13.35 13.99 -11.94
CA LEU A 191 14.73 14.49 -12.13
C LEU A 191 14.75 15.98 -12.42
N ARG A 192 13.80 16.49 -13.23
CA ARG A 192 13.73 17.91 -13.61
C ARG A 192 13.38 18.82 -12.45
N ILE A 193 12.56 18.33 -11.50
CA ILE A 193 12.10 19.10 -10.35
C ILE A 193 12.90 18.81 -9.06
N GLY A 194 13.94 17.98 -9.15
CA GLY A 194 14.82 17.64 -8.03
C GLY A 194 14.15 16.77 -6.94
N MET A 195 13.08 16.02 -7.27
CA MET A 195 12.42 15.11 -6.34
C MET A 195 13.28 13.88 -6.07
N LYS A 196 13.28 13.43 -4.81
CA LYS A 196 13.95 12.20 -4.40
C LYS A 196 13.00 11.02 -4.53
N THR A 197 13.43 9.98 -5.27
CA THR A 197 12.67 8.73 -5.43
C THR A 197 13.61 7.54 -5.47
N SER A 198 13.09 6.34 -5.17
CA SER A 198 13.87 5.10 -5.26
C SER A 198 14.41 4.85 -6.67
N ALA A 199 13.64 5.16 -7.73
CA ALA A 199 14.09 4.99 -9.11
C ALA A 199 15.30 5.89 -9.46
N ILE A 200 15.37 7.09 -8.87
CA ILE A 200 16.51 8.00 -9.01
C ILE A 200 17.70 7.52 -8.17
N THR A 201 17.44 7.20 -6.90
CA THR A 201 18.48 6.77 -5.95
C THR A 201 19.17 5.48 -6.39
N LEU A 202 18.41 4.51 -6.89
CA LEU A 202 18.92 3.22 -7.37
C LEU A 202 19.55 3.29 -8.77
N GLY A 203 19.17 4.30 -9.55
CA GLY A 203 19.72 4.56 -10.89
C GLY A 203 19.62 3.33 -11.81
N ARG A 204 20.77 2.82 -12.26
CA ARG A 204 20.84 1.64 -13.17
C ARG A 204 20.45 0.33 -12.49
N PHE A 205 20.43 0.29 -11.15
CA PHE A 205 20.13 -0.90 -10.37
C PHE A 205 18.66 -1.00 -9.96
N ASP A 206 17.80 -0.08 -10.41
CA ASP A 206 16.39 -0.02 -10.05
C ASP A 206 15.64 -1.34 -10.32
N VAL A 207 15.80 -1.93 -11.52
CA VAL A 207 15.18 -3.22 -11.88
C VAL A 207 15.70 -4.36 -10.99
N ALA A 208 17.01 -4.42 -10.75
CA ALA A 208 17.60 -5.45 -9.88
C ALA A 208 17.11 -5.31 -8.43
N ALA A 209 16.99 -4.09 -7.94
CA ALA A 209 16.48 -3.82 -6.60
C ALA A 209 14.99 -4.17 -6.45
N VAL A 210 14.17 -3.93 -7.47
CA VAL A 210 12.78 -4.39 -7.52
C VAL A 210 12.71 -5.92 -7.41
N MET A 211 13.48 -6.63 -8.23
CA MET A 211 13.52 -8.10 -8.22
C MET A 211 14.02 -8.66 -6.89
N LEU A 212 15.06 -8.06 -6.32
CA LEU A 212 15.56 -8.43 -5.00
C LEU A 212 14.50 -8.20 -3.91
N SER A 213 13.77 -7.10 -3.98
CA SER A 213 12.71 -6.77 -3.04
C SER A 213 11.56 -7.79 -3.12
N TYR A 214 11.14 -8.22 -4.31
CA TYR A 214 10.19 -9.32 -4.46
C TYR A 214 10.71 -10.62 -3.85
N ALA A 215 11.97 -10.97 -4.12
CA ALA A 215 12.58 -12.18 -3.58
C ALA A 215 12.60 -12.16 -2.05
N ILE A 216 12.99 -11.03 -1.44
CA ILE A 216 13.00 -10.85 0.02
C ILE A 216 11.58 -10.98 0.59
N TYR A 217 10.60 -10.29 -0.02
CA TYR A 217 9.19 -10.36 0.40
C TYR A 217 8.68 -11.81 0.42
N LEU A 218 8.77 -12.49 -0.73
CA LEU A 218 8.26 -13.85 -0.88
C LEU A 218 9.01 -14.84 0.01
N SER A 219 10.34 -14.70 0.18
CA SER A 219 11.12 -15.53 1.09
C SER A 219 10.72 -15.35 2.56
N ILE A 220 10.60 -14.09 3.02
CA ILE A 220 10.20 -13.80 4.41
C ILE A 220 8.80 -14.37 4.68
N TRP A 221 7.83 -14.13 3.81
CA TRP A 221 6.46 -14.61 4.01
C TRP A 221 6.39 -16.13 3.96
N THR A 222 7.11 -16.77 3.03
CA THR A 222 7.18 -18.24 2.94
C THR A 222 7.75 -18.84 4.22
N LEU A 223 8.90 -18.34 4.69
CA LEU A 223 9.57 -18.86 5.88
C LEU A 223 8.77 -18.57 7.17
N ALA A 224 8.17 -17.37 7.27
CA ALA A 224 7.38 -16.99 8.45
C ALA A 224 6.11 -17.83 8.61
N LEU A 225 5.53 -18.30 7.51
CA LEU A 225 4.25 -19.03 7.51
C LEU A 225 4.42 -20.54 7.28
N ILE A 226 5.64 -21.04 7.12
CA ILE A 226 5.92 -22.45 6.79
C ILE A 226 5.30 -23.44 7.78
N ASN A 227 5.22 -23.08 9.06
CA ASN A 227 4.63 -23.93 10.10
C ASN A 227 3.14 -23.65 10.34
N ILE A 228 2.56 -22.62 9.70
CA ILE A 228 1.19 -22.18 9.89
C ILE A 228 0.34 -22.55 8.68
N ALA A 229 0.90 -22.36 7.49
CA ALA A 229 0.24 -22.59 6.21
C ALA A 229 0.94 -23.70 5.41
N TRP A 230 1.34 -24.79 6.07
CA TRP A 230 2.00 -25.93 5.44
C TRP A 230 1.00 -26.80 4.67
N VAL A 231 0.49 -26.28 3.56
CA VAL A 231 -0.39 -26.99 2.65
C VAL A 231 0.07 -26.74 1.22
N ALA A 232 -0.08 -27.73 0.35
CA ALA A 232 0.32 -27.64 -1.06
C ALA A 232 -0.24 -26.37 -1.76
N ILE A 233 -1.46 -25.96 -1.40
CA ILE A 233 -2.12 -24.76 -1.93
C ILE A 233 -1.28 -23.49 -1.67
N TYR A 234 -0.70 -23.35 -0.47
CA TYR A 234 0.14 -22.20 -0.15
C TYR A 234 1.39 -22.13 -1.04
N PHE A 235 2.07 -23.27 -1.21
CA PHE A 235 3.27 -23.32 -2.07
C PHE A 235 2.95 -23.09 -3.55
N VAL A 236 1.80 -23.58 -4.04
CA VAL A 236 1.32 -23.26 -5.39
C VAL A 236 1.08 -21.76 -5.53
N ALA A 237 0.44 -21.13 -4.55
CA ALA A 237 0.20 -19.67 -4.58
C ALA A 237 1.52 -18.88 -4.55
N ILE A 238 2.50 -19.28 -3.73
CA ILE A 238 3.84 -18.65 -3.73
C ILE A 238 4.52 -18.85 -5.09
N GLY A 239 4.47 -20.04 -5.68
CA GLY A 239 5.02 -20.29 -7.02
C GLY A 239 4.38 -19.39 -8.09
N LEU A 240 3.06 -19.22 -8.06
CA LEU A 240 2.35 -18.27 -8.95
C LEU A 240 2.77 -16.83 -8.70
N ALA A 241 2.95 -16.42 -7.44
CA ALA A 241 3.42 -15.08 -7.10
C ALA A 241 4.85 -14.84 -7.59
N VAL A 242 5.74 -15.84 -7.53
CA VAL A 242 7.09 -15.79 -8.13
C VAL A 242 7.02 -15.58 -9.64
N LEU A 243 6.16 -16.32 -10.35
CA LEU A 243 5.97 -16.15 -11.80
C LEU A 243 5.46 -14.75 -12.15
N GLN A 244 4.53 -14.20 -11.35
CA GLN A 244 4.06 -12.81 -11.51
C GLN A 244 5.19 -11.80 -11.29
N ALA A 245 6.02 -11.98 -10.25
CA ALA A 245 7.16 -11.11 -9.99
C ALA A 245 8.19 -11.15 -11.15
N ILE A 246 8.48 -12.33 -11.69
CA ILE A 246 9.35 -12.50 -12.87
C ILE A 246 8.75 -11.76 -14.07
N TRP A 247 7.45 -11.86 -14.30
CA TRP A 247 6.77 -11.13 -15.36
C TRP A 247 6.83 -9.63 -15.18
N HIS A 248 6.67 -9.11 -13.95
CA HIS A 248 6.86 -7.69 -13.67
C HIS A 248 8.29 -7.24 -13.99
N GLY A 249 9.30 -8.02 -13.60
CA GLY A 249 10.70 -7.77 -13.97
C GLY A 249 10.91 -7.69 -15.48
N TRP A 250 10.25 -8.59 -16.24
CA TRP A 250 10.29 -8.55 -17.69
C TRP A 250 9.64 -7.29 -18.28
N LEU A 251 8.52 -6.83 -17.71
CA LEU A 251 7.84 -5.59 -18.13
C LEU A 251 8.76 -4.37 -17.92
N ILE A 252 9.31 -4.22 -16.70
CA ILE A 252 10.08 -3.02 -16.35
C ILE A 252 11.50 -2.97 -16.91
N ARG A 253 12.02 -4.06 -17.53
CA ARG A 253 13.42 -4.16 -18.01
C ARG A 253 13.87 -3.04 -18.93
N LYS A 254 12.95 -2.53 -19.74
CA LYS A 254 13.21 -1.42 -20.69
C LYS A 254 12.89 -0.05 -20.11
N ARG A 255 12.37 0.02 -18.88
CA ARG A 255 11.97 1.25 -18.19
C ARG A 255 10.97 2.10 -18.98
N ALA A 256 10.21 1.48 -19.90
CA ALA A 256 9.14 2.18 -20.61
C ALA A 256 8.04 2.60 -19.61
N ARG A 257 7.61 3.85 -19.70
CA ARG A 257 6.67 4.49 -18.76
C ARG A 257 5.38 3.68 -18.59
N ASP A 258 4.78 3.26 -19.70
CA ASP A 258 3.52 2.50 -19.69
C ASP A 258 3.70 1.09 -19.14
N ASP A 259 4.83 0.43 -19.43
CA ASP A 259 5.12 -0.92 -18.91
C ASP A 259 5.39 -0.89 -17.39
N CYS A 260 6.10 0.12 -16.90
CA CYS A 260 6.31 0.33 -15.47
C CYS A 260 4.99 0.61 -14.75
N PHE A 261 4.11 1.42 -15.35
CA PHE A 261 2.79 1.68 -14.79
C PHE A 261 1.89 0.44 -14.81
N LYS A 262 2.00 -0.38 -15.85
CA LYS A 262 1.31 -1.66 -15.96
C LYS A 262 1.77 -2.63 -14.87
N ALA A 263 3.09 -2.80 -14.67
CA ALA A 263 3.66 -3.64 -13.61
C ALA A 263 3.15 -3.20 -12.24
N PHE A 264 3.27 -1.91 -11.90
CA PHE A 264 2.72 -1.34 -10.67
C PHE A 264 1.24 -1.71 -10.45
N ARG A 265 0.41 -1.54 -11.46
CA ARG A 265 -1.01 -1.85 -11.36
C ARG A 265 -1.29 -3.34 -11.15
N LEU A 266 -0.52 -4.22 -11.77
CA LEU A 266 -0.69 -5.66 -11.68
C LEU A 266 -0.28 -6.25 -10.32
N ASN A 267 0.44 -5.51 -9.50
CA ASN A 267 0.85 -5.97 -8.15
C ASN A 267 -0.33 -6.35 -7.26
N HIS A 268 -1.53 -5.77 -7.46
CA HIS A 268 -2.68 -6.20 -6.67
C HIS A 268 -3.06 -7.66 -6.91
N TRP A 269 -2.79 -8.22 -8.10
CA TRP A 269 -2.98 -9.65 -8.38
C TRP A 269 -1.98 -10.51 -7.63
N LEU A 270 -0.71 -10.07 -7.53
CA LEU A 270 0.30 -10.76 -6.74
C LEU A 270 -0.13 -10.83 -5.26
N GLY A 271 -0.57 -9.70 -4.70
CA GLY A 271 -1.09 -9.67 -3.33
C GLY A 271 -2.32 -10.55 -3.14
N LEU A 272 -3.28 -10.55 -4.09
CA LEU A 272 -4.43 -11.44 -4.07
C LEU A 272 -4.01 -12.91 -4.10
N THR A 273 -3.05 -13.28 -4.95
CA THR A 273 -2.56 -14.66 -5.07
C THR A 273 -2.01 -15.15 -3.73
N VAL A 274 -1.19 -14.36 -3.05
CA VAL A 274 -0.65 -14.70 -1.72
C VAL A 274 -1.78 -14.79 -0.68
N PHE A 275 -2.70 -13.83 -0.67
CA PHE A 275 -3.84 -13.84 0.25
C PHE A 275 -4.71 -15.09 0.08
N VAL A 276 -5.10 -15.43 -1.17
CA VAL A 276 -5.92 -16.61 -1.46
C VAL A 276 -5.19 -17.89 -1.03
N GLY A 277 -3.88 -17.99 -1.29
CA GLY A 277 -3.07 -19.10 -0.82
C GLY A 277 -3.13 -19.28 0.70
N ILE A 278 -3.01 -18.19 1.47
CA ILE A 278 -3.11 -18.20 2.93
C ILE A 278 -4.53 -18.56 3.37
N ALA A 279 -5.54 -17.90 2.80
CA ALA A 279 -6.92 -18.09 3.19
C ALA A 279 -7.41 -19.54 2.98
N LEU A 280 -7.06 -20.14 1.84
CA LEU A 280 -7.39 -21.54 1.52
C LEU A 280 -6.55 -22.55 2.33
N SER A 281 -5.37 -22.17 2.80
CA SER A 281 -4.52 -23.02 3.64
C SER A 281 -4.97 -23.08 5.10
N LEU A 282 -5.78 -22.09 5.51
CA LEU A 282 -6.30 -21.94 6.88
C LEU A 282 -7.82 -22.16 6.96
N ALA A 283 -8.45 -22.64 5.87
CA ALA A 283 -9.89 -22.87 5.77
C ALA A 283 -10.34 -24.17 6.49
#